data_56cd5cb61c7aae4a6f748b43941a9bd4
#
_entry.id   56cd5cb61c7aae4a6f748b43941a9bd4
#
_cell.length_a   1.000
_cell.length_b   1.000
_cell.length_c   1.000
_cell.angle_alpha   90.00
_cell.angle_beta   90.00
_cell.angle_gamma   90.00
#
_symmetry.space_group_name_H-M   'P 1'
#
loop_
_entity.id
_entity.type
_entity.pdbx_description
1 polymer ?
#
loop_
_entity_poly.entity_id
_entity_poly.type
_entity_poly.pdbx_seq_one_letter_code
_entity_poly.pdbx_strand_id
1 'polypeptide(L)'
;MKKWVYGFILIICLCVGGFCAYQAWLIYNEDNEVELQTDKIKKECVVKKDENGEQILSPDWNALKTINPDIVGWIYVPDCAISYPVVQGTNNSFYLDHTIYKGYNYMGSAFLDCNTNRDFSDDNNIIYGHSVQGGGMFTLLKNFSSKSFFDSHPDFYLLTPEQNYKCNVFCYSKSDNESPFYVKDFGEERQDTLDKLKNESLYCNEDVDTDSPMVTLSTCDLDYGLHSNRRLLLSGFLDEYDETIIVH
;
A
#
# COMPACT_ATOMS: atom_id res chain seq x y z
N MET A 1 -43.14 -7.60 -42.32
CA MET A 1 -42.87 -6.71 -41.15
C MET A 1 -42.13 -7.40 -40.02
N LYS A 2 -42.51 -8.57 -39.54
CA LYS A 2 -41.85 -9.22 -38.37
C LYS A 2 -40.33 -9.50 -38.54
N LYS A 3 -39.85 -9.94 -39.70
CA LYS A 3 -38.43 -10.26 -39.93
C LYS A 3 -37.49 -9.05 -39.79
N TRP A 4 -37.93 -7.88 -40.25
CA TRP A 4 -37.17 -6.64 -40.15
C TRP A 4 -37.06 -6.14 -38.69
N VAL A 5 -38.10 -6.33 -37.89
CA VAL A 5 -38.09 -5.99 -36.47
C VAL A 5 -37.09 -6.87 -35.71
N TYR A 6 -37.04 -8.18 -35.99
CA TYR A 6 -36.04 -9.07 -35.38
C TYR A 6 -34.62 -8.71 -35.80
N GLY A 7 -34.39 -8.35 -37.07
CA GLY A 7 -33.09 -7.87 -37.54
C GLY A 7 -32.63 -6.57 -36.83
N PHE A 8 -33.55 -5.64 -36.63
CA PHE A 8 -33.28 -4.39 -35.92
C PHE A 8 -32.99 -4.64 -34.43
N ILE A 9 -33.75 -5.48 -33.77
CA ILE A 9 -33.50 -5.88 -32.40
C ILE A 9 -32.13 -6.56 -32.24
N LEU A 10 -31.77 -7.47 -33.17
CA LEU A 10 -30.45 -8.12 -33.16
C LEU A 10 -29.31 -7.11 -33.26
N ILE A 11 -29.42 -6.11 -34.14
CA ILE A 11 -28.42 -5.05 -34.30
C ILE A 11 -28.28 -4.26 -32.99
N ILE A 12 -29.40 -3.88 -32.35
CA ILE A 12 -29.37 -3.18 -31.06
C ILE A 12 -28.66 -4.03 -30.00
N CYS A 13 -29.01 -5.32 -29.89
CA CYS A 13 -28.37 -6.23 -28.95
C CYS A 13 -26.85 -6.35 -29.16
N LEU A 14 -26.42 -6.42 -30.45
CA LEU A 14 -25.01 -6.47 -30.81
C LEU A 14 -24.27 -5.15 -30.46
N CYS A 15 -24.90 -4.00 -30.70
CA CYS A 15 -24.34 -2.70 -30.35
C CYS A 15 -24.23 -2.54 -28.83
N VAL A 16 -25.26 -2.91 -28.06
CA VAL A 16 -25.23 -2.87 -26.59
C VAL A 16 -24.20 -3.84 -26.06
N GLY A 17 -24.17 -5.08 -26.54
CA GLY A 17 -23.16 -6.09 -26.14
C GLY A 17 -21.75 -5.64 -26.46
N GLY A 18 -21.50 -5.07 -27.64
CA GLY A 18 -20.20 -4.51 -28.02
C GLY A 18 -19.80 -3.33 -27.15
N PHE A 19 -20.74 -2.44 -26.82
CA PHE A 19 -20.49 -1.32 -25.90
C PHE A 19 -20.16 -1.82 -24.48
N CYS A 20 -20.92 -2.78 -23.94
CA CYS A 20 -20.65 -3.36 -22.63
C CYS A 20 -19.28 -4.06 -22.59
N ALA A 21 -18.93 -4.81 -23.64
CA ALA A 21 -17.62 -5.47 -23.74
C ALA A 21 -16.48 -4.44 -23.82
N TYR A 22 -16.67 -3.34 -24.54
CA TYR A 22 -15.70 -2.24 -24.60
C TYR A 22 -15.52 -1.56 -23.25
N GLN A 23 -16.61 -1.27 -22.53
CA GLN A 23 -16.54 -0.69 -21.18
C GLN A 23 -15.83 -1.64 -20.20
N ALA A 24 -16.18 -2.94 -20.25
CA ALA A 24 -15.49 -3.93 -19.40
C ALA A 24 -13.99 -4.04 -19.72
N TRP A 25 -13.61 -3.90 -20.99
CA TRP A 25 -12.19 -3.88 -21.41
C TRP A 25 -11.47 -2.62 -20.93
N LEU A 26 -12.13 -1.45 -20.95
CA LEU A 26 -11.55 -0.20 -20.42
C LEU A 26 -11.28 -0.33 -18.92
N ILE A 27 -12.28 -0.80 -18.14
CA ILE A 27 -12.15 -1.02 -16.70
C ILE A 27 -11.02 -2.01 -16.41
N TYR A 28 -10.98 -3.14 -17.12
CA TYR A 28 -9.93 -4.14 -16.95
C TYR A 28 -8.53 -3.58 -17.21
N ASN A 29 -8.35 -2.74 -18.22
CA ASN A 29 -7.06 -2.11 -18.49
C ASN A 29 -6.69 -1.08 -17.44
N GLU A 30 -7.65 -0.29 -16.96
CA GLU A 30 -7.43 0.69 -15.89
C GLU A 30 -7.04 0.00 -14.58
N ASP A 31 -7.70 -1.12 -14.22
CA ASP A 31 -7.41 -1.93 -13.05
C ASP A 31 -5.98 -2.50 -13.06
N ASN A 32 -5.50 -2.90 -14.23
CA ASN A 32 -4.16 -3.51 -14.35
C ASN A 32 -3.03 -2.48 -14.59
N GLU A 33 -3.35 -1.23 -14.91
CA GLU A 33 -2.33 -0.24 -15.29
C GLU A 33 -1.33 0.02 -14.15
N VAL A 34 -1.83 0.22 -12.93
CA VAL A 34 -0.99 0.52 -11.75
C VAL A 34 -0.06 -0.66 -11.45
N GLU A 35 -0.56 -1.87 -11.49
CA GLU A 35 0.23 -3.08 -11.25
C GLU A 35 1.30 -3.26 -12.34
N LEU A 36 0.95 -3.09 -13.61
CA LEU A 36 1.90 -3.19 -14.72
C LEU A 36 2.98 -2.11 -14.64
N GLN A 37 2.61 -0.88 -14.30
CA GLN A 37 3.58 0.21 -14.09
C GLN A 37 4.51 -0.10 -12.93
N THR A 38 3.97 -0.57 -11.80
CA THR A 38 4.74 -0.94 -10.61
C THR A 38 5.67 -2.12 -10.90
N ASP A 39 5.18 -3.16 -11.55
CA ASP A 39 5.99 -4.33 -11.93
C ASP A 39 7.14 -3.97 -12.86
N LYS A 40 6.90 -3.06 -13.81
CA LYS A 40 7.95 -2.56 -14.70
C LYS A 40 9.04 -1.85 -13.89
N ILE A 41 8.67 -0.92 -13.03
CA ILE A 41 9.62 -0.17 -12.20
C ILE A 41 10.36 -1.11 -11.24
N LYS A 42 9.65 -2.05 -10.62
CA LYS A 42 10.23 -3.06 -9.74
C LYS A 42 11.34 -3.82 -10.46
N LYS A 43 11.09 -4.28 -11.69
CA LYS A 43 12.08 -5.01 -12.51
C LYS A 43 13.24 -4.14 -12.99
N GLU A 44 12.97 -2.90 -13.38
CA GLU A 44 13.97 -2.03 -14.00
C GLU A 44 14.83 -1.28 -12.97
N CYS A 45 14.24 -0.91 -11.83
CA CYS A 45 14.84 0.03 -10.89
C CYS A 45 15.02 -0.50 -9.46
N VAL A 46 14.41 -1.63 -9.08
CA VAL A 46 14.34 -2.04 -7.67
C VAL A 46 14.88 -3.44 -7.42
N VAL A 47 14.50 -4.42 -8.23
CA VAL A 47 14.91 -5.81 -8.03
C VAL A 47 16.16 -6.10 -8.83
N LYS A 48 17.19 -6.62 -8.17
CA LYS A 48 18.43 -7.11 -8.79
C LYS A 48 18.64 -8.57 -8.45
N LYS A 49 19.56 -9.22 -9.16
CA LYS A 49 20.05 -10.54 -8.78
C LYS A 49 21.37 -10.38 -8.04
N ASP A 50 21.50 -11.07 -6.92
CA ASP A 50 22.76 -11.19 -6.19
C ASP A 50 23.75 -12.13 -6.89
N GLU A 51 24.90 -12.39 -6.27
CA GLU A 51 25.94 -13.29 -6.78
C GLU A 51 25.47 -14.76 -6.87
N ASN A 52 24.46 -15.14 -6.09
CA ASN A 52 23.86 -16.48 -6.07
C ASN A 52 22.69 -16.62 -7.05
N GLY A 53 22.25 -15.50 -7.67
CA GLY A 53 21.12 -15.43 -8.58
C GLY A 53 19.77 -15.24 -7.89
N GLU A 54 19.76 -14.99 -6.57
CA GLU A 54 18.56 -14.67 -5.80
C GLU A 54 18.08 -13.25 -6.09
N GLN A 55 16.75 -13.05 -6.08
CA GLN A 55 16.17 -11.72 -6.27
C GLN A 55 16.24 -10.93 -4.96
N ILE A 56 16.84 -9.75 -5.01
CA ILE A 56 17.02 -8.87 -3.87
C ILE A 56 16.45 -7.48 -4.16
N LEU A 57 15.99 -6.79 -3.12
CA LEU A 57 15.62 -5.38 -3.21
C LEU A 57 16.87 -4.51 -3.12
N SER A 58 17.11 -3.73 -4.18
CA SER A 58 18.23 -2.79 -4.29
C SER A 58 17.81 -1.60 -5.15
N PRO A 59 17.01 -0.65 -4.61
CA PRO A 59 16.45 0.45 -5.38
C PRO A 59 17.53 1.35 -5.99
N ASP A 60 17.35 1.69 -7.27
CA ASP A 60 18.09 2.79 -7.92
C ASP A 60 17.31 4.09 -7.69
N TRP A 61 17.66 4.78 -6.61
CA TRP A 61 16.97 6.01 -6.21
C TRP A 61 17.08 7.13 -7.25
N ASN A 62 18.17 7.19 -8.05
CA ASN A 62 18.31 8.19 -9.11
C ASN A 62 17.31 7.91 -10.25
N ALA A 63 17.18 6.66 -10.65
CA ALA A 63 16.19 6.25 -11.64
C ALA A 63 14.76 6.51 -11.13
N LEU A 64 14.45 6.12 -9.88
CA LEU A 64 13.14 6.32 -9.26
C LEU A 64 12.79 7.82 -9.15
N LYS A 65 13.73 8.65 -8.71
CA LYS A 65 13.54 10.13 -8.64
C LYS A 65 13.37 10.78 -10.01
N THR A 66 13.96 10.20 -11.05
CA THR A 66 13.75 10.66 -12.44
C THR A 66 12.32 10.38 -12.92
N ILE A 67 11.75 9.25 -12.49
CA ILE A 67 10.34 8.91 -12.78
C ILE A 67 9.41 9.87 -12.05
N ASN A 68 9.60 10.02 -10.74
CA ASN A 68 8.83 10.95 -9.92
C ASN A 68 9.65 11.43 -8.71
N PRO A 69 9.97 12.74 -8.61
CA PRO A 69 10.72 13.30 -7.47
C PRO A 69 9.96 13.21 -6.15
N ASP A 70 8.65 12.92 -6.17
CA ASP A 70 7.83 12.74 -4.98
C ASP A 70 8.01 11.35 -4.33
N ILE A 71 8.70 10.40 -4.99
CA ILE A 71 9.02 9.10 -4.39
C ILE A 71 9.95 9.32 -3.18
N VAL A 72 9.52 8.88 -2.00
CA VAL A 72 10.26 9.01 -0.73
C VAL A 72 10.75 7.67 -0.21
N GLY A 73 10.18 6.56 -0.66
CA GLY A 73 10.56 5.22 -0.23
C GLY A 73 9.98 4.14 -1.10
N TRP A 74 10.24 2.91 -0.69
CA TRP A 74 9.66 1.68 -1.24
C TRP A 74 9.21 0.80 -0.09
N ILE A 75 7.93 0.42 -0.07
CA ILE A 75 7.37 -0.49 0.95
C ILE A 75 7.32 -1.92 0.42
N TYR A 76 7.73 -2.88 1.24
CA TYR A 76 7.65 -4.31 0.94
C TYR A 76 7.11 -5.08 2.15
N VAL A 77 5.98 -5.76 1.96
CA VAL A 77 5.40 -6.67 2.96
C VAL A 77 5.45 -8.09 2.38
N PRO A 78 6.28 -8.99 2.93
CA PRO A 78 6.37 -10.37 2.45
C PRO A 78 5.02 -11.08 2.44
N ASP A 79 4.80 -11.99 1.48
CA ASP A 79 3.60 -12.82 1.33
C ASP A 79 2.25 -12.07 1.25
N CYS A 80 2.33 -10.74 1.10
CA CYS A 80 1.16 -9.86 0.92
C CYS A 80 1.06 -9.24 -0.47
N ALA A 81 1.94 -9.61 -1.41
CA ALA A 81 2.06 -8.98 -2.72
C ALA A 81 2.16 -7.43 -2.65
N ILE A 82 2.55 -6.88 -1.49
CA ILE A 82 2.74 -5.44 -1.29
C ILE A 82 4.21 -5.12 -1.55
N SER A 83 4.48 -4.49 -2.69
CA SER A 83 5.83 -4.06 -3.09
C SER A 83 5.67 -2.84 -3.99
N TYR A 84 5.56 -1.64 -3.38
CA TYR A 84 5.18 -0.40 -4.06
C TYR A 84 6.11 0.76 -3.73
N PRO A 85 6.33 1.69 -4.68
CA PRO A 85 6.91 2.99 -4.36
C PRO A 85 5.98 3.77 -3.45
N VAL A 86 6.56 4.46 -2.46
CA VAL A 86 5.84 5.38 -1.58
C VAL A 86 6.13 6.79 -2.06
N VAL A 87 5.09 7.54 -2.41
CA VAL A 87 5.19 8.94 -2.81
C VAL A 87 4.71 9.86 -1.69
N GLN A 88 5.15 11.13 -1.70
CA GLN A 88 4.60 12.15 -0.82
C GLN A 88 4.26 13.41 -1.61
N GLY A 89 2.97 13.71 -1.70
CA GLY A 89 2.46 14.93 -2.32
C GLY A 89 2.40 16.11 -1.36
N THR A 90 1.87 17.23 -1.84
CA THR A 90 1.60 18.43 -1.02
C THR A 90 0.28 18.34 -0.27
N ASN A 91 -0.51 17.31 -0.48
CA ASN A 91 -1.78 17.02 0.18
C ASN A 91 -2.07 15.51 0.13
N ASN A 92 -3.01 15.04 0.96
CA ASN A 92 -3.39 13.63 1.06
C ASN A 92 -4.48 13.21 0.05
N SER A 93 -4.82 14.04 -0.93
CA SER A 93 -5.88 13.74 -1.92
C SER A 93 -5.34 13.43 -3.31
N PHE A 94 -4.21 14.02 -3.73
CA PHE A 94 -3.69 13.85 -5.09
C PHE A 94 -3.39 12.39 -5.43
N TYR A 95 -2.64 11.69 -4.58
CA TYR A 95 -2.26 10.31 -4.85
C TYR A 95 -3.33 9.27 -4.48
N LEU A 96 -4.51 9.69 -4.02
CA LEU A 96 -5.67 8.80 -3.91
C LEU A 96 -6.18 8.31 -5.28
N ASP A 97 -6.01 9.14 -6.33
CA ASP A 97 -6.52 8.86 -7.67
C ASP A 97 -5.51 9.20 -8.78
N HIS A 98 -4.21 9.24 -8.45
CA HIS A 98 -3.13 9.43 -9.42
C HIS A 98 -2.01 8.40 -9.19
N THR A 99 -1.53 7.85 -10.32
CA THR A 99 -0.39 6.94 -10.32
C THR A 99 0.91 7.69 -10.01
N ILE A 100 2.00 6.93 -9.82
CA ILE A 100 3.34 7.51 -9.67
C ILE A 100 3.80 8.31 -10.90
N TYR A 101 3.20 8.11 -12.07
CA TYR A 101 3.42 8.91 -13.28
C TYR A 101 2.53 10.16 -13.33
N LYS A 102 1.76 10.43 -12.25
CA LYS A 102 0.83 11.55 -12.12
C LYS A 102 -0.33 11.53 -13.11
N GLY A 103 -0.59 10.38 -13.74
CA GLY A 103 -1.80 10.11 -14.51
C GLY A 103 -2.96 9.73 -13.58
N TYR A 104 -4.19 10.14 -13.97
CA TYR A 104 -5.38 9.73 -13.23
C TYR A 104 -5.58 8.21 -13.32
N ASN A 105 -5.78 7.58 -12.19
CA ASN A 105 -6.23 6.19 -12.03
C ASN A 105 -6.81 6.02 -10.63
N TYR A 106 -8.02 5.50 -10.51
CA TYR A 106 -8.73 5.39 -9.23
C TYR A 106 -8.02 4.50 -8.18
N MET A 107 -7.09 3.63 -8.61
CA MET A 107 -6.25 2.86 -7.69
C MET A 107 -5.19 3.71 -6.98
N GLY A 108 -4.85 4.87 -7.54
CA GLY A 108 -3.89 5.79 -6.96
C GLY A 108 -2.49 5.22 -6.78
N SER A 109 -1.81 5.64 -5.74
CA SER A 109 -0.48 5.18 -5.34
C SER A 109 -0.43 4.96 -3.82
N ALA A 110 0.55 4.21 -3.33
CA ALA A 110 0.89 4.23 -1.91
C ALA A 110 1.57 5.56 -1.58
N PHE A 111 1.10 6.27 -0.54
CA PHE A 111 1.62 7.60 -0.23
C PHE A 111 1.77 7.86 1.26
N LEU A 112 2.84 8.56 1.62
CA LEU A 112 3.10 9.06 2.96
C LEU A 112 2.21 10.29 3.24
N ASP A 113 1.69 10.42 4.45
CA ASP A 113 0.91 11.59 4.89
C ASP A 113 1.69 12.89 4.60
N CYS A 114 1.04 13.85 3.97
CA CYS A 114 1.68 15.10 3.53
C CYS A 114 2.20 15.98 4.66
N ASN A 115 1.74 15.77 5.91
CA ASN A 115 2.20 16.49 7.09
C ASN A 115 3.25 15.70 7.89
N THR A 116 3.73 14.58 7.38
CA THR A 116 4.80 13.77 7.97
C THR A 116 6.13 14.17 7.34
N ASN A 117 7.22 14.08 8.09
CA ASN A 117 8.57 14.31 7.58
C ASN A 117 8.93 13.25 6.52
N ARG A 118 9.57 13.70 5.43
CA ARG A 118 9.91 12.83 4.28
C ARG A 118 10.94 11.75 4.60
N ASP A 119 11.68 11.92 5.67
CA ASP A 119 12.73 11.02 6.17
C ASP A 119 12.22 9.99 7.19
N PHE A 120 10.89 9.94 7.39
CA PHE A 120 10.22 9.03 8.33
C PHE A 120 10.66 9.20 9.79
N SER A 121 11.06 10.41 10.18
CA SER A 121 11.56 10.73 11.53
C SER A 121 10.47 11.05 12.56
N ASP A 122 9.20 11.17 12.16
CA ASP A 122 8.11 11.40 13.10
C ASP A 122 7.83 10.15 13.95
N ASP A 123 7.22 10.32 15.13
CA ASP A 123 6.89 9.19 16.01
C ASP A 123 6.03 8.13 15.31
N ASN A 124 5.11 8.55 14.40
CA ASN A 124 4.32 7.65 13.58
C ASN A 124 4.16 8.18 12.15
N ASN A 125 4.67 7.43 11.20
CA ASN A 125 4.70 7.75 9.79
C ASN A 125 3.62 6.96 9.05
N ILE A 126 2.54 7.63 8.61
CA ILE A 126 1.37 6.96 8.07
C ILE A 126 1.49 6.84 6.55
N ILE A 127 1.48 5.61 6.05
CA ILE A 127 1.46 5.30 4.62
C ILE A 127 0.06 4.78 4.27
N TYR A 128 -0.60 5.51 3.38
CA TYR A 128 -1.90 5.15 2.85
C TYR A 128 -1.78 4.35 1.56
N GLY A 129 -2.67 3.41 1.35
CA GLY A 129 -2.84 2.69 0.10
C GLY A 129 -4.27 2.17 -0.02
N HIS A 130 -4.77 2.07 -1.24
CA HIS A 130 -6.13 1.55 -1.45
C HIS A 130 -6.25 0.06 -1.12
N SER A 131 -7.48 -0.37 -0.79
CA SER A 131 -7.93 -1.74 -0.96
C SER A 131 -8.75 -1.83 -2.23
N VAL A 132 -8.46 -2.82 -3.07
CA VAL A 132 -9.07 -2.98 -4.39
C VAL A 132 -9.77 -4.34 -4.48
N GLN A 133 -10.99 -4.35 -5.03
CA GLN A 133 -11.67 -5.61 -5.32
C GLN A 133 -10.87 -6.36 -6.40
N GLY A 134 -10.47 -7.60 -6.12
CA GLY A 134 -9.62 -8.37 -7.02
C GLY A 134 -8.15 -8.46 -6.60
N GLY A 135 -7.72 -7.66 -5.63
CA GLY A 135 -6.34 -7.65 -5.10
C GLY A 135 -5.55 -6.42 -5.57
N GLY A 136 -4.29 -6.38 -5.20
CA GLY A 136 -3.41 -5.25 -5.47
C GLY A 136 -3.39 -4.21 -4.35
N MET A 137 -2.48 -3.26 -4.46
CA MET A 137 -2.23 -2.23 -3.46
C MET A 137 -2.12 -2.83 -2.03
N PHE A 138 -2.82 -2.28 -1.05
CA PHE A 138 -2.78 -2.75 0.35
C PHE A 138 -3.88 -3.75 0.71
N THR A 139 -4.59 -4.30 -0.29
CA THR A 139 -5.72 -5.22 -0.08
C THR A 139 -5.37 -6.41 0.80
N LEU A 140 -4.16 -6.97 0.63
CA LEU A 140 -3.75 -8.18 1.35
C LEU A 140 -3.27 -7.93 2.79
N LEU A 141 -3.26 -6.67 3.28
CA LEU A 141 -3.13 -6.41 4.72
C LEU A 141 -4.22 -7.12 5.54
N LYS A 142 -5.36 -7.46 4.93
CA LYS A 142 -6.40 -8.28 5.58
C LYS A 142 -5.92 -9.65 6.04
N ASN A 143 -4.83 -10.20 5.47
CA ASN A 143 -4.27 -11.48 5.88
C ASN A 143 -3.80 -11.47 7.34
N PHE A 144 -3.34 -10.31 7.84
CA PHE A 144 -2.99 -10.12 9.24
C PHE A 144 -4.18 -10.25 10.21
N SER A 145 -5.41 -10.36 9.71
CA SER A 145 -6.58 -10.73 10.53
C SER A 145 -6.50 -12.17 11.05
N SER A 146 -5.68 -13.03 10.45
CA SER A 146 -5.36 -14.35 10.95
C SER A 146 -4.23 -14.27 11.96
N LYS A 147 -4.45 -14.76 13.19
CA LYS A 147 -3.39 -14.76 14.22
C LYS A 147 -2.16 -15.54 13.77
N SER A 148 -2.34 -16.66 13.06
CA SER A 148 -1.21 -17.45 12.56
C SER A 148 -0.42 -16.69 11.49
N PHE A 149 -1.07 -15.89 10.64
CA PHE A 149 -0.40 -15.07 9.67
C PHE A 149 0.37 -13.92 10.37
N PHE A 150 -0.26 -13.23 11.31
CA PHE A 150 0.37 -12.20 12.13
C PHE A 150 1.64 -12.72 12.81
N ASP A 151 1.57 -13.89 13.47
CA ASP A 151 2.70 -14.47 14.20
C ASP A 151 3.83 -14.96 13.28
N SER A 152 3.52 -15.34 12.05
CA SER A 152 4.53 -15.82 11.08
C SER A 152 5.13 -14.70 10.23
N HIS A 153 4.63 -13.47 10.33
CA HIS A 153 5.10 -12.30 9.58
C HIS A 153 5.47 -11.16 10.56
N PRO A 154 6.57 -11.36 11.33
CA PRO A 154 6.96 -10.40 12.36
C PRO A 154 7.52 -9.10 11.79
N ASP A 155 7.83 -9.06 10.49
CA ASP A 155 8.54 -7.94 9.86
C ASP A 155 7.94 -7.56 8.51
N PHE A 156 8.04 -6.29 8.17
CA PHE A 156 7.96 -5.77 6.81
C PHE A 156 9.10 -4.77 6.58
N TYR A 157 9.29 -4.26 5.37
CA TYR A 157 10.46 -3.46 5.04
C TYR A 157 10.08 -2.13 4.42
N LEU A 158 10.78 -1.07 4.86
CA LEU A 158 10.75 0.25 4.26
C LEU A 158 12.17 0.59 3.78
N LEU A 159 12.33 0.79 2.48
CA LEU A 159 13.59 1.24 1.90
C LEU A 159 13.46 2.73 1.58
N THR A 160 14.48 3.51 1.93
CA THR A 160 14.56 4.94 1.63
C THR A 160 15.89 5.28 0.93
N PRO A 161 16.04 6.47 0.35
CA PRO A 161 17.31 6.88 -0.25
C PRO A 161 18.47 6.91 0.74
N GLU A 162 18.19 7.18 2.00
CA GLU A 162 19.18 7.37 3.07
C GLU A 162 19.49 6.08 3.80
N GLN A 163 18.45 5.30 4.13
CA GLN A 163 18.56 4.12 4.99
C GLN A 163 17.47 3.10 4.67
N ASN A 164 17.77 1.80 4.78
CA ASN A 164 16.74 0.77 4.77
C ASN A 164 16.33 0.43 6.21
N TYR A 165 15.06 0.07 6.36
CA TYR A 165 14.49 -0.30 7.65
C TYR A 165 13.79 -1.65 7.56
N LYS A 166 14.02 -2.47 8.58
CA LYS A 166 13.14 -3.56 8.97
C LYS A 166 12.11 -2.99 9.94
N CYS A 167 10.84 -3.07 9.60
CA CYS A 167 9.76 -2.62 10.44
C CYS A 167 9.27 -3.80 11.26
N ASN A 168 9.66 -3.85 12.54
CA ASN A 168 9.23 -4.90 13.47
C ASN A 168 7.75 -4.73 13.78
N VAL A 169 6.92 -5.66 13.31
CA VAL A 169 5.45 -5.58 13.43
C VAL A 169 5.04 -5.45 14.90
N PHE A 170 4.36 -4.36 15.21
CA PHE A 170 3.88 -4.06 16.56
C PHE A 170 2.43 -4.47 16.74
N CYS A 171 1.50 -3.86 16.00
CA CYS A 171 0.08 -4.12 16.15
C CYS A 171 -0.65 -4.22 14.80
N TYR A 172 -1.72 -5.01 14.78
CA TYR A 172 -2.70 -5.03 13.70
C TYR A 172 -4.09 -4.72 14.23
N SER A 173 -4.77 -3.75 13.61
CA SER A 173 -6.10 -3.29 14.04
C SER A 173 -7.12 -3.28 12.89
N LYS A 174 -8.38 -3.54 13.24
CA LYS A 174 -9.57 -3.27 12.43
C LYS A 174 -10.35 -2.15 13.10
N SER A 175 -10.06 -0.93 12.70
CA SER A 175 -10.60 0.28 13.33
C SER A 175 -11.32 1.18 12.30
N ASP A 176 -11.28 2.47 12.52
CA ASP A 176 -11.86 3.47 11.62
C ASP A 176 -10.89 4.65 11.43
N ASN A 177 -11.35 5.68 10.73
CA ASN A 177 -10.55 6.86 10.42
C ASN A 177 -10.36 7.84 11.59
N GLU A 178 -10.92 7.56 12.78
CA GLU A 178 -10.72 8.31 14.03
C GLU A 178 -9.78 7.60 15.01
N SER A 179 -9.20 6.47 14.59
CA SER A 179 -8.31 5.63 15.38
C SER A 179 -7.08 6.39 15.91
N PRO A 180 -6.59 6.09 17.13
CA PRO A 180 -5.33 6.62 17.64
C PRO A 180 -4.11 6.26 16.77
N PHE A 181 -4.20 5.29 15.86
CA PHE A 181 -3.16 5.01 14.86
C PHE A 181 -2.90 6.17 13.89
N TYR A 182 -3.74 7.21 13.86
CA TYR A 182 -3.52 8.42 13.07
C TYR A 182 -2.83 9.55 13.84
N VAL A 183 -2.52 9.37 15.14
CA VAL A 183 -1.68 10.29 15.91
C VAL A 183 -0.23 10.17 15.38
N LYS A 184 0.37 11.29 15.03
CA LYS A 184 1.71 11.35 14.40
C LYS A 184 2.82 11.75 15.39
N ASP A 185 2.49 12.57 16.36
CA ASP A 185 3.39 13.04 17.42
C ASP A 185 2.86 12.51 18.75
N PHE A 186 3.65 11.67 19.40
CA PHE A 186 3.29 11.08 20.69
C PHE A 186 3.72 11.95 21.87
N GLY A 187 4.70 12.84 21.65
CA GLY A 187 5.21 13.77 22.64
C GLY A 187 5.51 13.09 23.99
N GLU A 188 5.13 13.77 25.08
CA GLU A 188 5.30 13.23 26.45
C GLU A 188 4.32 12.09 26.77
N GLU A 189 3.26 11.89 25.95
CA GLU A 189 2.24 10.85 26.13
C GLU A 189 2.53 9.58 25.32
N ARG A 190 3.80 9.36 24.91
CA ARG A 190 4.17 8.20 24.06
C ARG A 190 3.64 6.89 24.61
N GLN A 191 3.87 6.60 25.90
CA GLN A 191 3.43 5.34 26.52
C GLN A 191 1.90 5.22 26.53
N ASP A 192 1.18 6.29 26.89
CA ASP A 192 -0.28 6.30 26.91
C ASP A 192 -0.86 6.10 25.49
N THR A 193 -0.20 6.65 24.47
CA THR A 193 -0.58 6.45 23.08
C THR A 193 -0.37 5.00 22.67
N LEU A 194 0.79 4.40 22.96
CA LEU A 194 1.07 3.00 22.68
C LEU A 194 0.07 2.06 23.36
N ASP A 195 -0.31 2.34 24.61
CA ASP A 195 -1.32 1.57 25.33
C ASP A 195 -2.71 1.68 24.69
N LYS A 196 -3.07 2.86 24.16
CA LYS A 196 -4.31 3.04 23.36
C LYS A 196 -4.27 2.22 22.07
N LEU A 197 -3.13 2.22 21.35
CA LEU A 197 -2.94 1.42 20.14
C LEU A 197 -3.11 -0.07 20.45
N LYS A 198 -2.48 -0.59 21.50
CA LYS A 198 -2.61 -1.98 21.93
C LYS A 198 -4.06 -2.34 22.27
N ASN A 199 -4.74 -1.50 23.03
CA ASN A 199 -6.13 -1.74 23.46
C ASN A 199 -7.12 -1.75 22.28
N GLU A 200 -6.84 -1.04 21.20
CA GLU A 200 -7.68 -1.00 19.99
C GLU A 200 -7.35 -2.12 19.01
N SER A 201 -6.23 -2.79 19.20
CA SER A 201 -5.70 -3.76 18.25
C SER A 201 -6.31 -5.15 18.42
N LEU A 202 -6.39 -5.85 17.29
CA LEU A 202 -6.79 -7.25 17.25
C LEU A 202 -5.65 -8.15 17.76
N TYR A 203 -4.41 -7.81 17.38
CA TYR A 203 -3.19 -8.48 17.80
C TYR A 203 -2.06 -7.48 17.99
N CYS A 204 -1.22 -7.67 19.00
CA CYS A 204 0.03 -6.93 19.20
C CYS A 204 1.16 -7.88 19.55
N ASN A 205 2.39 -7.46 19.25
CA ASN A 205 3.63 -8.07 19.68
C ASN A 205 4.22 -7.23 20.83
N GLU A 206 4.35 -7.83 22.01
CA GLU A 206 4.83 -7.16 23.22
C GLU A 206 6.36 -7.04 23.28
N ASP A 207 7.08 -7.86 22.49
CA ASP A 207 8.54 -7.97 22.52
C ASP A 207 9.25 -7.02 21.55
N VAL A 208 8.53 -6.01 21.00
CA VAL A 208 9.09 -5.04 20.06
C VAL A 208 9.65 -3.84 20.80
N ASP A 209 10.86 -3.40 20.42
CA ASP A 209 11.41 -2.11 20.87
C ASP A 209 10.54 -0.96 20.32
N THR A 210 10.05 -0.13 21.23
CA THR A 210 9.11 0.96 20.93
C THR A 210 9.74 2.34 21.02
N ASP A 211 11.05 2.45 21.16
CA ASP A 211 11.73 3.75 21.28
C ASP A 211 11.99 4.43 19.94
N SER A 212 12.02 3.66 18.84
CA SER A 212 12.22 4.17 17.48
C SER A 212 10.92 4.72 16.86
N PRO A 213 11.00 5.45 15.73
CA PRO A 213 9.85 5.83 14.94
C PRO A 213 9.03 4.63 14.48
N MET A 214 7.71 4.83 14.35
CA MET A 214 6.77 3.81 13.87
C MET A 214 6.31 4.14 12.45
N VAL A 215 6.02 3.11 11.65
CA VAL A 215 5.27 3.21 10.40
C VAL A 215 3.93 2.52 10.56
N THR A 216 2.86 3.19 10.14
CA THR A 216 1.51 2.63 10.07
C THR A 216 1.04 2.54 8.62
N LEU A 217 0.79 1.32 8.14
CA LEU A 217 0.15 1.07 6.86
C LEU A 217 -1.36 1.11 7.03
N SER A 218 -2.05 1.97 6.26
CA SER A 218 -3.49 2.19 6.38
C SER A 218 -4.20 1.93 5.05
N THR A 219 -5.26 1.11 5.11
CA THR A 219 -6.15 0.85 3.97
C THR A 219 -7.61 0.71 4.37
N CYS A 220 -8.52 0.76 3.40
CA CYS A 220 -9.95 0.53 3.64
C CYS A 220 -10.25 -0.94 3.93
N ASP A 221 -11.14 -1.20 4.89
CA ASP A 221 -11.70 -2.55 5.10
C ASP A 221 -12.91 -2.75 4.19
N LEU A 222 -12.72 -3.49 3.08
CA LEU A 222 -13.74 -3.73 2.09
C LEU A 222 -14.88 -4.65 2.57
N ASP A 223 -14.71 -5.35 3.69
CA ASP A 223 -15.78 -6.18 4.29
C ASP A 223 -16.99 -5.32 4.70
N TYR A 224 -16.76 -4.01 4.90
CA TYR A 224 -17.80 -3.02 5.24
C TYR A 224 -18.25 -2.14 4.06
N GLY A 225 -17.76 -2.43 2.84
CA GLY A 225 -18.11 -1.72 1.60
C GLY A 225 -17.20 -0.52 1.30
N LEU A 226 -17.26 -0.06 0.03
CA LEU A 226 -16.35 0.94 -0.54
C LEU A 226 -16.40 2.33 0.14
N HIS A 227 -17.52 2.69 0.77
CA HIS A 227 -17.70 4.01 1.40
C HIS A 227 -17.67 3.95 2.93
N SER A 228 -17.18 2.85 3.48
CA SER A 228 -17.02 2.67 4.92
C SER A 228 -15.87 3.53 5.45
N ASN A 229 -16.01 4.00 6.69
CA ASN A 229 -14.89 4.59 7.44
C ASN A 229 -13.97 3.53 8.08
N ARG A 230 -14.28 2.23 7.92
CA ARG A 230 -13.51 1.13 8.51
C ARG A 230 -12.16 1.00 7.82
N ARG A 231 -11.12 0.72 8.63
CA ARG A 231 -9.73 0.65 8.20
C ARG A 231 -9.06 -0.62 8.72
N LEU A 232 -8.12 -1.12 7.91
CA LEU A 232 -7.12 -2.10 8.33
C LEU A 232 -5.82 -1.33 8.57
N LEU A 233 -5.23 -1.50 9.74
CA LEU A 233 -4.05 -0.77 10.17
C LEU A 233 -3.00 -1.79 10.64
N LEU A 234 -1.82 -1.77 10.01
CA LEU A 234 -0.65 -2.55 10.39
C LEU A 234 0.46 -1.58 10.78
N SER A 235 0.94 -1.65 12.01
CA SER A 235 2.04 -0.82 12.46
C SER A 235 3.29 -1.63 12.80
N GLY A 236 4.46 -1.02 12.62
CA GLY A 236 5.75 -1.60 13.00
C GLY A 236 6.76 -0.50 13.29
N PHE A 237 7.68 -0.79 14.21
CA PHE A 237 8.76 0.11 14.60
C PHE A 237 9.95 -0.05 13.67
N LEU A 238 10.54 1.08 13.27
CA LEU A 238 11.70 1.15 12.39
C LEU A 238 12.96 0.68 13.12
N ASP A 239 13.66 -0.28 12.53
CA ASP A 239 14.98 -0.73 12.92
C ASP A 239 15.91 -0.62 11.69
N GLU A 240 17.04 0.08 11.83
CA GLU A 240 17.99 0.23 10.72
C GLU A 240 18.44 -1.15 10.24
N TYR A 241 18.45 -1.34 8.93
CA TYR A 241 18.67 -2.66 8.34
C TYR A 241 19.64 -2.59 7.16
N ASP A 242 20.83 -3.13 7.36
CA ASP A 242 21.91 -3.14 6.37
C ASP A 242 22.03 -4.48 5.61
N GLU A 243 21.22 -5.48 5.99
CA GLU A 243 21.28 -6.79 5.34
C GLU A 243 20.48 -6.81 4.03
N THR A 244 20.77 -7.82 3.22
CA THR A 244 20.10 -8.03 1.94
C THR A 244 18.66 -8.49 2.14
N ILE A 245 17.70 -7.80 1.54
CA ILE A 245 16.28 -8.17 1.56
C ILE A 245 15.99 -9.05 0.35
N ILE A 246 15.71 -10.33 0.60
CA ILE A 246 15.35 -11.30 -0.44
C ILE A 246 13.86 -11.15 -0.76
N VAL A 247 13.54 -11.19 -2.06
CA VAL A 247 12.15 -11.13 -2.55
C VAL A 247 11.62 -12.56 -2.71
N HIS A 248 10.57 -12.88 -2.00
CA HIS A 248 9.87 -14.18 -2.05
C HIS A 248 8.59 -14.12 -2.91
#